data_bc56c7aaefefd6f1fe1435588b46f439
#
_entry.id   bc56c7aaefefd6f1fe1435588b46f439
#
_cell.length_a   1.000
_cell.length_b   1.000
_cell.length_c   1.000
_cell.angle_alpha   90.00
_cell.angle_beta   90.00
_cell.angle_gamma   90.00
#
_symmetry.space_group_name_H-M   'P 1'
#
loop_
_entity.id
_entity.type
_entity.pdbx_description
1 polymer ?
#
loop_
_entity_poly.entity_id
_entity_poly.type
_entity_poly.pdbx_seq_one_letter_code
_entity_poly.pdbx_strand_id
1 'polypeptide(L)'
;MLLIGLTGGIGAGKSSVSAALADRGAVVIDADAIVKELQSPGTEVFAEMVERFGVGIVADDGTLDRAAVADVVITDPQALADLGAIVHPRVHAEIERRIAEQSETANVVLLDIPLLAEAGWPGLLGTIVVDLD
;
A
#
# COMPACT_ATOMS: atom_id res chain seq x y z
N MET A 1 -14.93 15.82 -4.31
CA MET A 1 -14.35 14.47 -4.09
C MET A 1 -14.98 13.83 -2.86
N LEU A 2 -15.30 12.56 -2.97
CA LEU A 2 -15.73 11.74 -1.84
C LEU A 2 -14.67 10.66 -1.61
N LEU A 3 -14.10 10.58 -0.42
CA LEU A 3 -13.07 9.60 -0.07
C LEU A 3 -13.68 8.46 0.74
N ILE A 4 -13.57 7.25 0.24
CA ILE A 4 -14.14 6.05 0.84
C ILE A 4 -13.04 5.00 1.00
N GLY A 5 -12.92 4.42 2.18
CA GLY A 5 -12.01 3.31 2.43
C GLY A 5 -12.59 2.00 1.91
N LEU A 6 -11.72 1.16 1.36
CA LEU A 6 -12.06 -0.21 0.96
C LEU A 6 -11.07 -1.15 1.64
N THR A 7 -11.58 -2.09 2.38
CA THR A 7 -10.76 -3.05 3.11
C THR A 7 -11.39 -4.44 3.06
N GLY A 8 -10.62 -5.45 3.38
CA GLY A 8 -11.07 -6.85 3.40
C GLY A 8 -9.90 -7.79 3.49
N GLY A 9 -10.18 -9.02 3.86
CA GLY A 9 -9.18 -10.09 3.93
C GLY A 9 -8.76 -10.58 2.54
N ILE A 10 -7.65 -11.29 2.50
CA ILE A 10 -7.19 -11.96 1.28
C ILE A 10 -8.26 -12.98 0.85
N GLY A 11 -8.65 -12.93 -0.42
CA GLY A 11 -9.67 -13.81 -0.96
C GLY A 11 -11.11 -13.43 -0.67
N ALA A 12 -11.35 -12.27 -0.03
CA ALA A 12 -12.69 -11.80 0.29
C ALA A 12 -13.43 -11.16 -0.90
N GLY A 13 -12.77 -11.02 -2.07
CA GLY A 13 -13.39 -10.41 -3.24
C GLY A 13 -13.19 -8.91 -3.35
N LYS A 14 -12.27 -8.35 -2.57
CA LYS A 14 -11.97 -6.91 -2.56
C LYS A 14 -11.59 -6.39 -3.94
N SER A 15 -10.79 -7.13 -4.70
CA SER A 15 -10.39 -6.75 -6.06
C SER A 15 -11.58 -6.67 -7.02
N SER A 16 -12.58 -7.55 -6.86
CA SER A 16 -13.79 -7.52 -7.68
C SER A 16 -14.63 -6.29 -7.39
N VAL A 17 -14.74 -5.91 -6.13
CA VAL A 17 -15.46 -4.69 -5.72
C VAL A 17 -14.76 -3.46 -6.25
N SER A 18 -13.46 -3.38 -6.10
CA SER A 18 -12.63 -2.29 -6.60
C SER A 18 -12.78 -2.11 -8.11
N ALA A 19 -12.68 -3.21 -8.88
CA ALA A 19 -12.84 -3.19 -10.33
C ALA A 19 -14.23 -2.73 -10.76
N ALA A 20 -15.28 -3.22 -10.09
CA ALA A 20 -16.66 -2.86 -10.40
C ALA A 20 -16.90 -1.35 -10.18
N LEU A 21 -16.35 -0.80 -9.12
CA LEU A 21 -16.48 0.64 -8.83
C LEU A 21 -15.64 1.49 -9.77
N ALA A 22 -14.44 1.03 -10.14
CA ALA A 22 -13.61 1.70 -11.14
C ALA A 22 -14.30 1.77 -12.50
N ASP A 23 -14.98 0.70 -12.91
CA ASP A 23 -15.78 0.66 -14.14
C ASP A 23 -16.91 1.70 -14.13
N ARG A 24 -17.34 2.13 -12.97
CA ARG A 24 -18.37 3.16 -12.77
C ARG A 24 -17.80 4.56 -12.55
N GLY A 25 -16.50 4.73 -12.77
CA GLY A 25 -15.84 6.03 -12.71
C GLY A 25 -15.16 6.37 -11.39
N ALA A 26 -15.12 5.45 -10.43
CA ALA A 26 -14.34 5.67 -9.21
C ALA A 26 -12.84 5.64 -9.50
N VAL A 27 -12.10 6.50 -8.80
CA VAL A 27 -10.63 6.49 -8.83
C VAL A 27 -10.15 5.61 -7.68
N VAL A 28 -9.37 4.59 -8.00
CA VAL A 28 -8.85 3.65 -7.01
C VAL A 28 -7.41 4.00 -6.66
N ILE A 29 -7.16 4.16 -5.37
CA ILE A 29 -5.81 4.29 -4.82
C ILE A 29 -5.50 3.00 -4.06
N ASP A 30 -4.63 2.17 -4.63
CA ASP A 30 -4.25 0.86 -4.10
C ASP A 30 -2.94 0.99 -3.33
N ALA A 31 -3.03 0.91 -2.00
CA ALA A 31 -1.86 1.06 -1.13
C ALA A 31 -0.82 -0.05 -1.36
N ASP A 32 -1.24 -1.29 -1.60
CA ASP A 32 -0.30 -2.38 -1.87
C ASP A 32 0.45 -2.18 -3.18
N ALA A 33 -0.24 -1.69 -4.22
CA ALA A 33 0.40 -1.35 -5.49
C ALA A 33 1.42 -0.22 -5.31
N ILE A 34 1.11 0.78 -4.49
CA ILE A 34 2.02 1.88 -4.18
C ILE A 34 3.28 1.36 -3.47
N VAL A 35 3.11 0.47 -2.49
CA VAL A 35 4.25 -0.15 -1.81
C VAL A 35 5.18 -0.83 -2.81
N LYS A 36 4.61 -1.62 -3.72
CA LYS A 36 5.40 -2.32 -4.75
C LYS A 36 6.12 -1.36 -5.68
N GLU A 37 5.47 -0.30 -6.10
CA GLU A 37 6.08 0.74 -6.94
C GLU A 37 7.26 1.42 -6.23
N LEU A 38 7.09 1.78 -4.96
CA LEU A 38 8.13 2.44 -4.18
C LEU A 38 9.31 1.52 -3.86
N GLN A 39 9.08 0.20 -3.83
CA GLN A 39 10.12 -0.81 -3.62
C GLN A 39 10.76 -1.30 -4.91
N SER A 40 10.44 -0.70 -6.04
CA SER A 40 11.04 -1.06 -7.34
C SER A 40 12.51 -0.65 -7.40
N PRO A 41 13.35 -1.38 -8.17
CA PRO A 41 14.76 -1.01 -8.35
C PRO A 41 14.90 0.43 -8.84
N GLY A 42 15.90 1.12 -8.30
CA GLY A 42 16.18 2.52 -8.65
C GLY A 42 15.46 3.55 -7.81
N THR A 43 14.60 3.16 -6.88
CA THR A 43 13.93 4.09 -5.95
C THR A 43 14.75 4.30 -4.69
N GLU A 44 14.45 5.39 -3.98
CA GLU A 44 15.07 5.68 -2.68
C GLU A 44 14.71 4.62 -1.64
N VAL A 45 13.47 4.14 -1.63
CA VAL A 45 13.02 3.09 -0.72
C VAL A 45 13.84 1.82 -0.93
N PHE A 46 13.99 1.39 -2.19
CA PHE A 46 14.80 0.22 -2.53
C PHE A 46 16.25 0.38 -2.05
N ALA A 47 16.86 1.54 -2.30
CA ALA A 47 18.23 1.82 -1.89
C ALA A 47 18.39 1.77 -0.36
N GLU A 48 17.47 2.37 0.38
CA GLU A 48 17.51 2.35 1.84
C GLU A 48 17.27 0.96 2.43
N MET A 49 16.40 0.16 1.78
CA MET A 49 16.18 -1.23 2.18
C MET A 49 17.46 -2.06 2.00
N VAL A 50 18.13 -1.90 0.87
CA VAL A 50 19.40 -2.61 0.61
C VAL A 50 20.49 -2.15 1.59
N GLU A 51 20.57 -0.87 1.88
CA GLU A 51 21.51 -0.33 2.87
C GLU A 51 21.29 -0.94 4.25
N ARG A 52 20.03 -1.08 4.67
CA ARG A 52 19.70 -1.61 6.01
C ARG A 52 19.81 -3.14 6.07
N PHE A 53 19.35 -3.85 5.07
CA PHE A 53 19.20 -5.32 5.12
C PHE A 53 20.26 -6.08 4.31
N GLY A 54 21.01 -5.37 3.47
CA GLY A 54 22.09 -5.96 2.67
C GLY A 54 21.59 -6.49 1.30
N VAL A 55 22.54 -6.91 0.49
CA VAL A 55 22.28 -7.41 -0.87
C VAL A 55 21.51 -8.72 -0.92
N GLY A 56 21.40 -9.42 0.20
CA GLY A 56 20.64 -10.66 0.29
C GLY A 56 19.14 -10.49 0.00
N ILE A 57 18.61 -9.26 0.05
CA ILE A 57 17.23 -8.97 -0.29
C ILE A 57 17.02 -8.65 -1.78
N VAL A 58 18.08 -8.68 -2.58
CA VAL A 58 18.01 -8.42 -4.03
C VAL A 58 18.06 -9.74 -4.76
N ALA A 59 17.08 -10.01 -5.60
CA ALA A 59 17.01 -11.21 -6.42
C ALA A 59 18.03 -11.14 -7.58
N ASP A 60 18.26 -12.27 -8.25
CA ASP A 60 19.21 -12.37 -9.36
C ASP A 60 18.88 -11.43 -10.52
N ASP A 61 17.61 -11.09 -10.71
CA ASP A 61 17.16 -10.17 -11.75
C ASP A 61 17.23 -8.68 -11.34
N GLY A 62 17.74 -8.40 -10.14
CA GLY A 62 17.88 -7.04 -9.60
C GLY A 62 16.64 -6.51 -8.90
N THR A 63 15.54 -7.24 -8.86
CA THR A 63 14.33 -6.86 -8.14
C THR A 63 14.39 -7.25 -6.67
N LEU A 64 13.44 -6.75 -5.87
CA LEU A 64 13.36 -7.09 -4.46
C LEU A 64 12.93 -8.55 -4.29
N ASP A 65 13.68 -9.31 -3.51
CA ASP A 65 13.29 -10.64 -3.06
C ASP A 65 12.43 -10.51 -1.80
N ARG A 66 11.12 -10.55 -1.99
CA ARG A 66 10.16 -10.34 -0.91
C ARG A 66 10.20 -11.44 0.14
N ALA A 67 10.51 -12.66 -0.26
CA ALA A 67 10.67 -13.78 0.66
C ALA A 67 11.89 -13.59 1.56
N ALA A 68 12.98 -13.08 1.01
CA ALA A 68 14.18 -12.78 1.80
C ALA A 68 13.93 -11.67 2.81
N VAL A 69 13.19 -10.62 2.43
CA VAL A 69 12.79 -9.56 3.36
C VAL A 69 11.91 -10.12 4.48
N ALA A 70 10.92 -10.94 4.13
CA ALA A 70 10.04 -11.57 5.10
C ALA A 70 10.83 -12.43 6.11
N ASP A 71 11.80 -13.19 5.64
CA ASP A 71 12.66 -14.03 6.51
C ASP A 71 13.45 -13.19 7.52
N VAL A 72 13.91 -12.00 7.11
CA VAL A 72 14.66 -11.11 8.01
C VAL A 72 13.74 -10.52 9.07
N VAL A 73 12.57 -10.00 8.68
CA VAL A 73 11.69 -9.24 9.60
C VAL A 73 10.85 -10.12 10.50
N ILE A 74 10.61 -11.38 10.10
CA ILE A 74 9.75 -12.30 10.87
C ILE A 74 10.36 -12.69 12.22
N THR A 75 11.69 -12.74 12.28
CA THR A 75 12.45 -13.17 13.46
C THR A 75 13.12 -12.03 14.21
N ASP A 76 13.07 -10.81 13.68
CA ASP A 76 13.73 -9.65 14.25
C ASP A 76 12.77 -8.47 14.31
N PRO A 77 12.19 -8.18 15.51
CA PRO A 77 11.28 -7.05 15.68
C PRO A 77 11.89 -5.69 15.34
N GLN A 78 13.20 -5.52 15.53
CA GLN A 78 13.86 -4.27 15.17
C GLN A 78 13.95 -4.12 13.65
N ALA A 79 14.23 -5.20 12.93
CA ALA A 79 14.23 -5.19 11.47
C ALA A 79 12.84 -4.82 10.91
N LEU A 80 11.78 -5.37 11.50
CA LEU A 80 10.41 -5.03 11.13
C LEU A 80 10.11 -3.55 11.36
N ALA A 81 10.51 -3.00 12.50
CA ALA A 81 10.34 -1.59 12.81
C ALA A 81 11.12 -0.69 11.84
N ASP A 82 12.34 -1.07 11.50
CA ASP A 82 13.18 -0.32 10.57
C ASP A 82 12.61 -0.36 9.15
N LEU A 83 12.08 -1.50 8.71
CA LEU A 83 11.38 -1.61 7.43
C LEU A 83 10.19 -0.66 7.37
N GLY A 84 9.37 -0.64 8.41
CA GLY A 84 8.24 0.28 8.53
C GLY A 84 8.67 1.73 8.48
N ALA A 85 9.74 2.10 9.17
CA ALA A 85 10.28 3.46 9.18
C ALA A 85 10.78 3.90 7.80
N ILE A 86 11.27 2.98 6.97
CA ILE A 86 11.69 3.26 5.60
C ILE A 86 10.49 3.43 4.67
N VAL A 87 9.51 2.54 4.77
CA VAL A 87 8.43 2.40 3.78
C VAL A 87 7.21 3.27 4.11
N HIS A 88 6.73 3.25 5.34
CA HIS A 88 5.45 3.85 5.71
C HIS A 88 5.35 5.37 5.43
N PRO A 89 6.35 6.19 5.78
CA PRO A 89 6.25 7.63 5.50
C PRO A 89 6.11 7.97 4.02
N ARG A 90 6.80 7.22 3.17
CA ARG A 90 6.76 7.44 1.72
C ARG A 90 5.48 6.93 1.08
N VAL A 91 4.96 5.80 1.55
CA VAL A 91 3.66 5.28 1.10
C VAL A 91 2.56 6.27 1.51
N HIS A 92 2.59 6.74 2.75
CA HIS A 92 1.63 7.71 3.27
C HIS A 92 1.64 9.00 2.45
N ALA A 93 2.82 9.54 2.18
CA ALA A 93 2.99 10.76 1.39
C ALA A 93 2.46 10.59 -0.05
N GLU A 94 2.72 9.45 -0.67
CA GLU A 94 2.25 9.16 -2.02
C GLU A 94 0.73 9.01 -2.08
N ILE A 95 0.12 8.37 -1.10
CA ILE A 95 -1.32 8.27 -1.00
C ILE A 95 -1.94 9.66 -0.84
N GLU A 96 -1.40 10.48 0.06
CA GLU A 96 -1.88 11.86 0.25
C GLU A 96 -1.78 12.69 -1.03
N ARG A 97 -0.69 12.54 -1.77
CA ARG A 97 -0.50 13.22 -3.04
C ARG A 97 -1.57 12.85 -4.06
N ARG A 98 -1.88 11.56 -4.17
CA ARG A 98 -2.92 11.07 -5.09
C ARG A 98 -4.32 11.51 -4.68
N ILE A 99 -4.60 11.55 -3.39
CA ILE A 99 -5.86 12.10 -2.88
C ILE A 99 -5.97 13.59 -3.21
N ALA A 100 -4.90 14.34 -3.01
CA ALA A 100 -4.88 15.79 -3.29
C ALA A 100 -5.13 16.10 -4.77
N GLU A 101 -4.67 15.24 -5.69
CA GLU A 101 -4.93 15.39 -7.12
C GLU A 101 -6.43 15.34 -7.44
N GLN A 102 -7.24 14.70 -6.59
CA GLN A 102 -8.68 14.56 -6.79
C GLN A 102 -9.50 15.57 -6.01
N SER A 103 -8.88 16.44 -5.21
CA SER A 103 -9.56 17.30 -4.24
C SER A 103 -10.63 18.23 -4.85
N GLU A 104 -10.43 18.66 -6.09
CA GLU A 104 -11.35 19.56 -6.79
C GLU A 104 -12.23 18.84 -7.81
N THR A 105 -12.23 17.52 -7.83
CA THR A 105 -13.06 16.72 -8.71
C THR A 105 -14.35 16.29 -8.00
N ALA A 106 -15.36 15.90 -8.78
CA ALA A 106 -16.58 15.27 -8.26
C ALA A 106 -16.42 13.75 -8.14
N ASN A 107 -15.22 13.20 -8.31
CA ASN A 107 -14.97 11.77 -8.30
C ASN A 107 -15.15 11.17 -6.92
N VAL A 108 -15.59 9.91 -6.92
CA VAL A 108 -15.45 9.03 -5.75
C VAL A 108 -14.05 8.45 -5.78
N VAL A 109 -13.31 8.59 -4.70
CA VAL A 109 -11.97 8.04 -4.54
C VAL A 109 -12.05 6.88 -3.55
N LEU A 110 -11.64 5.70 -4.01
CA LEU A 110 -11.53 4.51 -3.17
C LEU A 110 -10.10 4.36 -2.69
N LEU A 111 -9.94 4.39 -1.38
CA LEU A 111 -8.65 4.09 -0.76
C LEU A 111 -8.64 2.62 -0.36
N ASP A 112 -7.96 1.81 -1.17
CA ASP A 112 -7.80 0.38 -0.95
C ASP A 112 -6.59 0.14 -0.05
N ILE A 113 -6.85 -0.14 1.23
CA ILE A 113 -5.84 -0.27 2.27
C ILE A 113 -5.99 -1.58 3.04
N PRO A 114 -4.90 -2.10 3.64
CA PRO A 114 -5.00 -3.25 4.53
C PRO A 114 -5.92 -2.97 5.71
N LEU A 115 -6.58 -4.02 6.21
CA LEU A 115 -7.53 -3.92 7.31
C LEU A 115 -6.98 -3.18 8.53
N LEU A 116 -5.70 -3.38 8.85
CA LEU A 116 -5.06 -2.78 10.02
C LEU A 116 -4.71 -1.29 9.85
N ALA A 117 -4.68 -0.80 8.61
CA ALA A 117 -4.32 0.59 8.32
C ALA A 117 -5.52 1.53 8.24
N GLU A 118 -6.73 0.99 8.18
CA GLU A 118 -7.98 1.72 7.96
C GLU A 118 -8.24 2.78 9.02
N ALA A 119 -8.09 2.44 10.28
CA ALA A 119 -8.47 3.29 11.41
C ALA A 119 -7.62 4.56 11.54
N GLY A 120 -6.47 4.61 10.88
CA GLY A 120 -5.55 5.73 10.97
C GLY A 120 -5.71 6.78 9.86
N TRP A 121 -6.66 6.62 8.93
CA TRP A 121 -6.75 7.52 7.80
C TRP A 121 -7.80 8.61 8.01
N PRO A 122 -7.41 9.91 8.01
CA PRO A 122 -8.36 11.00 8.18
C PRO A 122 -9.14 11.30 6.90
N GLY A 123 -10.33 11.86 7.07
CA GLY A 123 -11.13 12.38 5.95
C GLY A 123 -11.94 11.34 5.20
N LEU A 124 -12.00 10.10 5.67
CA LEU A 124 -12.88 9.08 5.08
C LEU A 124 -14.35 9.41 5.36
N LEU A 125 -15.15 9.41 4.30
CA LEU A 125 -16.60 9.52 4.41
C LEU A 125 -17.21 8.26 5.04
N GLY A 126 -16.62 7.12 4.72
CA GLY A 126 -17.04 5.82 5.24
C GLY A 126 -16.09 4.74 4.76
N THR A 127 -16.37 3.50 5.11
CA THR A 127 -15.55 2.34 4.73
C THR A 127 -16.43 1.21 4.26
N ILE A 128 -16.01 0.58 3.15
CA ILE A 128 -16.60 -0.65 2.64
C ILE A 128 -15.72 -1.79 3.11
N VAL A 129 -16.29 -2.72 3.86
CA VAL A 129 -15.60 -3.94 4.30
C VAL A 129 -16.12 -5.09 3.46
N VAL A 130 -15.22 -5.74 2.73
CA VAL A 130 -15.55 -6.93 1.95
C VAL A 130 -15.24 -8.15 2.80
N ASP A 131 -16.26 -8.93 3.10
CA ASP A 131 -16.17 -10.09 3.98
C ASP A 131 -16.76 -11.31 3.27
N LEU A 132 -16.10 -12.46 3.45
CA LEU A 132 -16.55 -13.75 2.95
C LEU A 132 -17.04 -14.59 4.13
N ASP A 133 -18.32 -14.92 4.10
CA ASP A 133 -18.91 -15.82 5.08
C ASP A 133 -18.54 -17.29 4.82
#